data_f90fe068dcf3d97aea2747831d25cdd8
#
_entry.id   f90fe068dcf3d97aea2747831d25cdd8
#
_cell.length_a   1.000
_cell.length_b   1.000
_cell.length_c   1.000
_cell.angle_alpha   90.00
_cell.angle_beta   90.00
_cell.angle_gamma   90.00
#
_symmetry.space_group_name_H-M   'P 1'
#
loop_
_entity.id
_entity.type
_entity.pdbx_description
1 polymer ?
#
loop_
_entity_poly.entity_id
_entity_poly.type
_entity_poly.pdbx_seq_one_letter_code
_entity_poly.pdbx_strand_id
1 'polypeptide(L)'
;MSSTFRNLCRSSPWKWTSLRFEYLERPGTGANIVRAWLRRPGALRLETPDGQLLHSTTGINDSRDDFYVSATRRSWLLPAHLVTPVYDDAGLVRRRPEAAYGEPSFGNGRLAAALDPVELAGNAPVPMEFPDSNPVSLEEPREVDHEGRVALETVVTRGRSYAPSDPGEPLAHQGRTLIRIDAGTGVCVASQSLDGDTSGKGHWLKILGVDEYMLDDLFVAESMNLTDVRRHISWDIGPAA
;
A
#
# COMPACT_ATOMS: atom_id res chain seq x y z
N MET A 1 -2.78 -20.68 11.86
CA MET A 1 -2.09 -19.83 10.86
C MET A 1 -3.04 -19.10 9.90
N SER A 2 -4.12 -19.71 9.39
CA SER A 2 -5.05 -19.03 8.46
C SER A 2 -5.73 -17.78 9.03
N SER A 3 -6.13 -17.77 10.30
CA SER A 3 -6.67 -16.58 10.98
C SER A 3 -5.61 -15.49 11.11
N THR A 4 -4.38 -15.83 11.46
CA THR A 4 -3.24 -14.91 11.57
C THR A 4 -2.96 -14.22 10.24
N PHE A 5 -2.93 -14.97 9.13
CA PHE A 5 -2.76 -14.41 7.78
C PHE A 5 -3.84 -13.37 7.47
N ARG A 6 -5.12 -13.71 7.69
CA ARG A 6 -6.24 -12.81 7.40
C ARG A 6 -6.23 -11.56 8.30
N ASN A 7 -5.93 -11.73 9.59
CA ASN A 7 -5.84 -10.62 10.51
C ASN A 7 -4.66 -9.70 10.16
N LEU A 8 -3.54 -10.27 9.71
CA LEU A 8 -2.40 -9.50 9.22
C LEU A 8 -2.76 -8.66 7.98
N CYS A 9 -3.47 -9.25 6.99
CA CYS A 9 -3.98 -8.51 5.83
C CYS A 9 -4.90 -7.33 6.22
N ARG A 10 -5.68 -7.47 7.30
CA ARG A 10 -6.54 -6.39 7.83
C ARG A 10 -5.74 -5.30 8.55
N SER A 11 -4.56 -5.63 9.06
CA SER A 11 -3.82 -4.80 10.02
C SER A 11 -2.99 -3.70 9.36
N SER A 12 -2.66 -3.81 8.09
CA SER A 12 -1.71 -2.90 7.43
C SER A 12 -1.95 -1.42 7.72
N PRO A 13 -3.19 -0.87 7.64
CA PRO A 13 -3.43 0.56 7.90
C PRO A 13 -3.07 1.04 9.31
N TRP A 14 -2.96 0.13 10.29
CA TRP A 14 -2.65 0.45 11.70
C TRP A 14 -1.26 0.04 12.14
N LYS A 15 -0.45 -0.55 11.25
CA LYS A 15 0.87 -1.09 11.60
C LYS A 15 2.03 -0.14 11.28
N TRP A 16 1.82 0.88 10.48
CA TRP A 16 2.87 1.82 10.08
C TRP A 16 2.25 3.17 9.64
N THR A 17 3.05 4.22 9.69
CA THR A 17 2.69 5.59 9.30
C THR A 17 3.45 6.06 8.06
N SER A 18 4.68 5.59 7.88
CA SER A 18 5.48 5.86 6.68
C SER A 18 6.20 4.61 6.20
N LEU A 19 6.41 4.54 4.88
CA LEU A 19 7.03 3.40 4.23
C LEU A 19 7.92 3.87 3.09
N ARG A 20 9.16 3.36 3.05
CA ARG A 20 10.05 3.51 1.90
C ARG A 20 10.27 2.14 1.28
N PHE A 21 10.05 2.03 -0.03
CA PHE A 21 10.08 0.73 -0.70
C PHE A 21 10.46 0.83 -2.17
N GLU A 22 10.83 -0.30 -2.74
CA GLU A 22 10.92 -0.52 -4.18
C GLU A 22 9.72 -1.36 -4.64
N TYR A 23 9.16 -1.03 -5.79
CA TYR A 23 8.00 -1.71 -6.36
C TYR A 23 8.25 -2.08 -7.80
N LEU A 24 7.87 -3.29 -8.18
CA LEU A 24 7.96 -3.80 -9.54
C LEU A 24 6.66 -4.51 -9.89
N GLU A 25 6.00 -4.06 -10.93
CA GLU A 25 4.87 -4.77 -11.53
C GLU A 25 5.37 -5.89 -12.44
N ARG A 26 4.75 -7.06 -12.37
CA ARG A 26 5.15 -8.23 -13.15
C ARG A 26 4.13 -8.53 -14.25
N PRO A 27 4.55 -8.95 -15.46
CA PRO A 27 5.95 -9.12 -15.85
C PRO A 27 6.69 -7.79 -16.01
N GLY A 28 7.91 -7.71 -15.49
CA GLY A 28 8.76 -6.51 -15.58
C GLY A 28 10.22 -6.86 -15.36
N THR A 29 11.08 -5.96 -15.74
CA THR A 29 12.54 -6.07 -15.55
C THR A 29 13.01 -5.10 -14.47
N GLY A 30 14.24 -5.21 -14.03
CA GLY A 30 14.84 -4.29 -13.07
C GLY A 30 14.78 -2.80 -13.51
N ALA A 31 14.69 -2.53 -14.82
CA ALA A 31 14.51 -1.19 -15.36
C ALA A 31 13.12 -0.59 -15.07
N ASN A 32 12.14 -1.43 -14.71
CA ASN A 32 10.78 -1.01 -14.37
C ASN A 32 10.56 -0.88 -12.85
N ILE A 33 11.62 -1.01 -12.05
CA ILE A 33 11.52 -0.78 -10.61
C ILE A 33 11.24 0.70 -10.37
N VAL A 34 10.30 0.99 -9.49
CA VAL A 34 10.08 2.34 -8.95
C VAL A 34 10.49 2.37 -7.49
N ARG A 35 11.14 3.46 -7.07
CA ARG A 35 11.38 3.77 -5.66
C ARG A 35 10.26 4.63 -5.15
N ALA A 36 9.75 4.30 -3.97
CA ALA A 36 8.60 4.96 -3.38
C ALA A 36 8.87 5.40 -1.95
N TRP A 37 8.39 6.57 -1.63
CA TRP A 37 8.24 7.11 -0.27
C TRP A 37 6.78 7.41 -0.06
N LEU A 38 6.20 6.81 0.95
CA LEU A 38 4.80 7.02 1.30
C LEU A 38 4.69 7.41 2.77
N ARG A 39 3.95 8.46 3.05
CA ARG A 39 3.59 8.89 4.40
C ARG A 39 2.08 9.09 4.45
N ARG A 40 1.43 8.34 5.32
CA ARG A 40 0.00 8.48 5.52
C ARG A 40 -0.37 9.86 6.08
N PRO A 41 -1.57 10.41 5.75
CA PRO A 41 -2.66 9.73 5.06
C PRO A 41 -2.66 9.79 3.52
N GLY A 42 -1.68 10.32 2.84
CA GLY A 42 -1.78 10.38 1.39
C GLY A 42 -0.59 11.01 0.67
N ALA A 43 0.54 11.29 1.36
CA ALA A 43 1.72 11.79 0.70
C ALA A 43 2.50 10.64 0.03
N LEU A 44 2.77 10.76 -1.26
CA LEU A 44 3.49 9.76 -2.05
C LEU A 44 4.48 10.45 -2.98
N ARG A 45 5.70 9.90 -3.06
CA ARG A 45 6.70 10.21 -4.08
C ARG A 45 7.14 8.93 -4.77
N LEU A 46 7.16 8.93 -6.08
CA LEU A 46 7.66 7.84 -6.92
C LEU A 46 8.79 8.34 -7.80
N GLU A 47 9.86 7.57 -7.87
CA GLU A 47 11.03 7.85 -8.71
C GLU A 47 11.46 6.59 -9.47
N THR A 48 12.08 6.81 -10.63
CA THR A 48 12.85 5.77 -11.31
C THR A 48 14.10 5.40 -10.49
N PRO A 49 14.77 4.26 -10.78
CA PRO A 49 16.00 3.88 -10.09
C PRO A 49 17.14 4.90 -10.21
N ASP A 50 17.17 5.67 -11.28
CA ASP A 50 18.13 6.76 -11.55
C ASP A 50 17.72 8.12 -10.95
N GLY A 51 16.60 8.17 -10.22
CA GLY A 51 16.17 9.34 -9.46
C GLY A 51 15.29 10.33 -10.24
N GLN A 52 14.80 9.97 -11.43
CA GLN A 52 13.82 10.80 -12.13
C GLN A 52 12.47 10.73 -11.43
N LEU A 53 11.88 11.88 -11.10
CA LEU A 53 10.55 11.97 -10.50
C LEU A 53 9.49 11.50 -11.48
N LEU A 54 8.69 10.51 -11.07
CA LEU A 54 7.53 9.99 -11.83
C LEU A 54 6.21 10.58 -11.32
N HIS A 55 6.08 10.67 -10.00
CA HIS A 55 4.87 11.20 -9.35
C HIS A 55 5.21 11.76 -7.98
N SER A 56 4.53 12.82 -7.59
CA SER A 56 4.63 13.38 -6.26
C SER A 56 3.31 14.02 -5.85
N THR A 57 2.88 13.74 -4.62
CA THR A 57 1.72 14.36 -4.00
C THR A 57 2.01 14.63 -2.53
N THR A 58 1.67 15.81 -2.07
CA THR A 58 1.82 16.19 -0.66
C THR A 58 0.72 15.60 0.22
N GLY A 59 -0.27 14.96 -0.39
CA GLY A 59 -1.28 14.17 0.32
C GLY A 59 -2.65 14.84 0.35
N ILE A 60 -3.12 15.22 1.50
CA ILE A 60 -4.53 15.43 1.88
C ILE A 60 -5.39 16.21 0.87
N ASN A 61 -4.82 17.13 0.09
CA ASN A 61 -5.61 17.92 -0.86
C ASN A 61 -5.75 17.23 -2.23
N ASP A 62 -4.73 16.53 -2.71
CA ASP A 62 -4.73 15.88 -4.02
C ASP A 62 -5.49 14.56 -3.98
N SER A 63 -5.36 13.80 -2.87
CA SER A 63 -6.20 12.62 -2.62
C SER A 63 -7.62 12.98 -2.15
N ARG A 64 -7.86 14.26 -1.81
CA ARG A 64 -9.17 14.72 -1.35
C ARG A 64 -10.21 14.72 -2.46
N ASP A 65 -9.82 14.99 -3.69
CA ASP A 65 -10.74 15.02 -4.83
C ASP A 65 -11.15 13.60 -5.24
N ASP A 66 -10.23 12.65 -5.35
CA ASP A 66 -10.52 11.24 -5.54
C ASP A 66 -11.30 10.67 -4.36
N PHE A 67 -10.97 11.12 -3.16
CA PHE A 67 -11.61 10.74 -1.92
C PHE A 67 -13.01 11.34 -1.79
N TYR A 68 -13.21 12.61 -2.13
CA TYR A 68 -14.52 13.26 -2.13
C TYR A 68 -15.46 12.65 -3.18
N VAL A 69 -14.98 12.27 -4.35
CA VAL A 69 -15.81 11.63 -5.37
C VAL A 69 -16.29 10.26 -4.91
N SER A 70 -15.49 9.49 -4.18
CA SER A 70 -15.95 8.23 -3.57
C SER A 70 -16.68 8.43 -2.24
N ALA A 71 -16.35 9.47 -1.45
CA ALA A 71 -16.93 9.79 -0.15
C ALA A 71 -18.24 10.60 -0.24
N THR A 72 -18.63 11.16 -1.38
CA THR A 72 -19.97 11.76 -1.56
C THR A 72 -21.10 10.77 -1.27
N ARG A 73 -20.79 9.46 -1.27
CA ARG A 73 -21.74 8.42 -0.87
C ARG A 73 -21.59 7.96 0.58
N ARG A 74 -20.48 8.31 1.29
CA ARG A 74 -20.19 7.90 2.66
C ARG A 74 -19.37 8.96 3.40
N SER A 75 -19.98 10.09 3.71
CA SER A 75 -19.35 11.26 4.37
C SER A 75 -18.76 10.98 5.77
N TRP A 76 -18.93 9.79 6.31
CA TRP A 76 -18.47 9.35 7.63
C TRP A 76 -17.21 8.50 7.60
N LEU A 77 -16.61 8.26 6.41
CA LEU A 77 -15.35 7.54 6.32
C LEU A 77 -14.19 8.38 6.83
N LEU A 78 -13.31 7.75 7.61
CA LEU A 78 -12.18 8.37 8.27
C LEU A 78 -10.87 7.63 7.93
N PRO A 79 -9.72 8.33 7.95
CA PRO A 79 -8.42 7.67 7.89
C PRO A 79 -8.29 6.62 8.99
N ALA A 80 -7.60 5.52 8.69
CA ALA A 80 -7.47 4.41 9.61
C ALA A 80 -6.91 4.81 10.99
N HIS A 81 -5.98 5.75 11.06
CA HIS A 81 -5.39 6.22 12.32
C HIS A 81 -6.37 6.99 13.23
N LEU A 82 -7.51 7.44 12.70
CA LEU A 82 -8.55 8.14 13.47
C LEU A 82 -9.64 7.20 14.00
N VAL A 83 -9.59 5.93 13.67
CA VAL A 83 -10.59 4.93 14.09
C VAL A 83 -9.90 3.70 14.68
N THR A 84 -10.45 3.17 15.76
CA THR A 84 -9.87 2.02 16.47
C THR A 84 -10.52 0.72 15.98
N PRO A 85 -9.74 -0.25 15.47
CA PRO A 85 -10.24 -1.55 15.08
C PRO A 85 -10.40 -2.47 16.32
N VAL A 86 -11.05 -3.62 16.10
CA VAL A 86 -11.05 -4.70 17.09
C VAL A 86 -9.83 -5.57 16.84
N TYR A 87 -8.97 -5.70 17.85
CA TYR A 87 -7.77 -6.53 17.80
C TYR A 87 -8.04 -7.95 18.28
N ASP A 88 -7.20 -8.89 17.85
CA ASP A 88 -7.07 -10.21 18.45
C ASP A 88 -6.02 -10.20 19.59
N ASP A 89 -5.83 -11.36 20.25
CA ASP A 89 -4.88 -11.50 21.37
C ASP A 89 -3.42 -11.30 20.95
N ALA A 90 -3.11 -11.39 19.66
CA ALA A 90 -1.78 -11.14 19.10
C ALA A 90 -1.58 -9.67 18.67
N GLY A 91 -2.57 -8.80 18.90
CA GLY A 91 -2.52 -7.39 18.49
C GLY A 91 -2.74 -7.16 16.99
N LEU A 92 -3.25 -8.16 16.28
CA LEU A 92 -3.62 -8.01 14.87
C LEU A 92 -5.10 -7.62 14.74
N VAL A 93 -5.43 -6.88 13.69
CA VAL A 93 -6.81 -6.44 13.45
C VAL A 93 -7.69 -7.64 13.07
N ARG A 94 -8.59 -8.01 13.99
CA ARG A 94 -9.60 -9.02 13.78
C ARG A 94 -10.78 -8.49 12.97
N ARG A 95 -11.24 -7.26 13.29
CA ARG A 95 -12.34 -6.59 12.57
C ARG A 95 -12.00 -5.13 12.36
N ARG A 96 -12.14 -4.67 11.13
CA ARG A 96 -11.96 -3.27 10.76
C ARG A 96 -13.21 -2.46 11.12
N PRO A 97 -13.06 -1.19 11.55
CA PRO A 97 -14.18 -0.29 11.69
C PRO A 97 -14.83 -0.03 10.32
N GLU A 98 -16.15 0.06 10.28
CA GLU A 98 -16.87 0.41 9.04
C GLU A 98 -16.55 1.82 8.55
N ALA A 99 -16.14 2.69 9.47
CA ALA A 99 -15.72 4.06 9.19
C ALA A 99 -14.32 4.18 8.60
N ALA A 100 -13.50 3.12 8.59
CA ALA A 100 -12.15 3.17 8.03
C ALA A 100 -12.17 3.06 6.50
N TYR A 101 -11.42 3.91 5.84
CA TYR A 101 -11.14 3.77 4.42
C TYR A 101 -9.72 3.21 4.18
N GLY A 102 -9.50 2.63 3.00
CA GLY A 102 -8.22 2.08 2.58
C GLY A 102 -7.24 3.12 2.07
N GLU A 103 -6.15 2.64 1.48
CA GLU A 103 -5.15 3.50 0.84
C GLU A 103 -5.72 4.18 -0.41
N PRO A 104 -5.33 5.43 -0.71
CA PRO A 104 -5.60 6.06 -1.98
C PRO A 104 -5.00 5.24 -3.14
N SER A 105 -5.64 5.26 -4.31
CA SER A 105 -5.15 4.49 -5.45
C SER A 105 -3.86 5.03 -6.07
N PHE A 106 -3.58 6.32 -5.89
CA PHE A 106 -2.44 7.02 -6.50
C PHE A 106 -2.30 6.75 -8.02
N GLY A 107 -3.41 6.43 -8.70
CA GLY A 107 -3.40 6.04 -10.11
C GLY A 107 -2.91 4.61 -10.39
N ASN A 108 -2.65 3.81 -9.35
CA ASN A 108 -2.26 2.39 -9.45
C ASN A 108 -3.02 1.57 -8.39
N GLY A 109 -4.08 0.91 -8.82
CA GLY A 109 -4.96 0.14 -7.94
C GLY A 109 -4.27 -1.05 -7.28
N ARG A 110 -3.33 -1.71 -7.98
CA ARG A 110 -2.55 -2.83 -7.43
C ARG A 110 -1.61 -2.38 -6.33
N LEU A 111 -0.95 -1.23 -6.50
CA LEU A 111 -0.11 -0.66 -5.43
C LEU A 111 -0.94 -0.36 -4.19
N ALA A 112 -2.10 0.28 -4.34
CA ALA A 112 -2.99 0.56 -3.22
C ALA A 112 -3.46 -0.73 -2.53
N ALA A 113 -3.86 -1.75 -3.30
CA ALA A 113 -4.25 -3.06 -2.78
C ALA A 113 -3.07 -3.79 -2.12
N ALA A 114 -1.84 -3.64 -2.62
CA ALA A 114 -0.65 -4.20 -1.98
C ALA A 114 -0.36 -3.55 -0.62
N LEU A 115 -0.53 -2.23 -0.51
CA LEU A 115 -0.35 -1.49 0.74
C LEU A 115 -1.46 -1.78 1.76
N ASP A 116 -2.67 -2.11 1.31
CA ASP A 116 -3.81 -2.49 2.16
C ASP A 116 -4.53 -3.74 1.60
N PRO A 117 -3.99 -4.96 1.84
CA PRO A 117 -4.45 -6.19 1.21
C PRO A 117 -5.74 -6.75 1.82
N VAL A 118 -6.67 -5.88 2.24
CA VAL A 118 -7.94 -6.28 2.88
C VAL A 118 -8.82 -7.12 1.96
N GLU A 119 -8.70 -6.98 0.65
CA GLU A 119 -9.45 -7.79 -0.32
C GLU A 119 -9.19 -9.31 -0.19
N LEU A 120 -8.03 -9.70 0.39
CA LEU A 120 -7.70 -11.11 0.67
C LEU A 120 -8.37 -11.64 1.95
N ALA A 121 -8.87 -10.76 2.81
CA ALA A 121 -9.34 -11.12 4.14
C ALA A 121 -10.79 -10.69 4.44
N GLY A 122 -11.28 -9.67 3.71
CA GLY A 122 -12.50 -8.95 4.07
C GLY A 122 -12.34 -8.15 5.38
N ASN A 123 -13.32 -7.32 5.70
CA ASN A 123 -13.26 -6.42 6.87
C ASN A 123 -13.43 -7.14 8.22
N ALA A 124 -13.95 -8.34 8.23
CA ALA A 124 -14.23 -9.10 9.44
C ALA A 124 -14.07 -10.62 9.19
N PRO A 125 -13.89 -11.43 10.25
CA PRO A 125 -13.93 -12.87 10.14
C PRO A 125 -15.30 -13.35 9.63
N VAL A 126 -15.26 -14.33 8.75
CA VAL A 126 -16.46 -15.03 8.30
C VAL A 126 -16.84 -16.06 9.35
N PRO A 127 -18.15 -16.26 9.68
CA PRO A 127 -18.58 -17.30 10.57
C PRO A 127 -18.10 -18.69 10.09
N MET A 128 -17.76 -19.56 11.05
CA MET A 128 -17.20 -20.89 10.74
C MET A 128 -18.16 -21.78 9.96
N GLU A 129 -19.47 -21.52 10.08
CA GLU A 129 -20.54 -22.22 9.37
C GLU A 129 -20.57 -21.88 7.87
N PHE A 130 -19.92 -20.79 7.45
CA PHE A 130 -19.91 -20.31 6.06
C PHE A 130 -18.49 -20.10 5.53
N PRO A 131 -17.61 -21.12 5.54
CA PRO A 131 -16.20 -20.95 5.14
C PRO A 131 -16.05 -20.45 3.70
N ASP A 132 -16.99 -20.81 2.83
CA ASP A 132 -17.02 -20.39 1.41
C ASP A 132 -17.32 -18.90 1.20
N SER A 133 -17.74 -18.20 2.28
CA SER A 133 -17.94 -16.76 2.26
C SER A 133 -16.64 -15.97 2.48
N ASN A 134 -15.50 -16.63 2.69
CA ASN A 134 -14.21 -15.97 2.68
C ASN A 134 -13.88 -15.44 1.28
N PRO A 135 -13.26 -14.23 1.17
CA PRO A 135 -12.86 -13.67 -0.13
C PRO A 135 -11.96 -14.62 -0.92
N VAL A 136 -11.03 -15.26 -0.25
CA VAL A 136 -10.14 -16.26 -0.86
C VAL A 136 -10.06 -17.51 0.01
N SER A 137 -9.89 -18.68 -0.60
CA SER A 137 -9.40 -19.88 0.07
C SER A 137 -7.88 -19.80 0.20
N LEU A 138 -7.32 -20.38 1.26
CA LEU A 138 -5.89 -20.37 1.57
C LEU A 138 -5.36 -21.80 1.61
N GLU A 139 -4.24 -22.06 0.96
CA GLU A 139 -3.37 -23.17 1.34
C GLU A 139 -2.72 -22.84 2.70
N GLU A 140 -2.05 -23.80 3.35
CA GLU A 140 -1.46 -23.52 4.66
C GLU A 140 -0.38 -22.44 4.57
N PRO A 141 -0.51 -21.31 5.29
CA PRO A 141 0.49 -20.26 5.28
C PRO A 141 1.78 -20.71 5.96
N ARG A 142 2.92 -20.34 5.40
CA ARG A 142 4.25 -20.59 5.95
C ARG A 142 5.06 -19.30 6.06
N GLU A 143 5.97 -19.28 7.01
CA GLU A 143 6.95 -18.19 7.10
C GLU A 143 8.04 -18.36 6.06
N VAL A 144 8.40 -17.26 5.40
CA VAL A 144 9.50 -17.21 4.42
C VAL A 144 10.29 -15.92 4.61
N ASP A 145 11.54 -15.93 4.18
CA ASP A 145 12.28 -14.69 4.02
C ASP A 145 11.86 -13.99 2.71
N HIS A 146 11.59 -12.68 2.80
CA HIS A 146 11.37 -11.83 1.66
C HIS A 146 12.25 -10.57 1.79
N GLU A 147 13.36 -10.58 1.05
CA GLU A 147 14.31 -9.45 1.04
C GLU A 147 14.84 -9.08 2.44
N GLY A 148 15.14 -10.10 3.27
CA GLY A 148 15.64 -9.94 4.62
C GLY A 148 14.57 -9.67 5.68
N ARG A 149 13.28 -9.82 5.34
CA ARG A 149 12.16 -9.64 6.25
C ARG A 149 11.29 -10.89 6.31
N VAL A 150 10.71 -11.16 7.47
CA VAL A 150 9.77 -12.28 7.63
C VAL A 150 8.47 -11.95 6.93
N ALA A 151 8.01 -12.84 6.05
CA ALA A 151 6.71 -12.76 5.40
C ALA A 151 5.93 -14.07 5.57
N LEU A 152 4.60 -13.98 5.59
CA LEU A 152 3.72 -15.13 5.48
C LEU A 152 3.40 -15.37 4.00
N GLU A 153 3.79 -16.53 3.49
CA GLU A 153 3.51 -16.98 2.12
C GLU A 153 2.39 -17.99 2.12
N THR A 154 1.47 -17.86 1.17
CA THR A 154 0.43 -18.85 0.90
C THR A 154 0.02 -18.79 -0.56
N VAL A 155 -0.60 -19.86 -1.05
CA VAL A 155 -1.32 -19.84 -2.32
C VAL A 155 -2.81 -19.62 -2.04
N VAL A 156 -3.39 -18.67 -2.77
CA VAL A 156 -4.80 -18.33 -2.66
C VAL A 156 -5.55 -18.65 -3.94
N THR A 157 -6.85 -18.94 -3.77
CA THR A 157 -7.81 -19.04 -4.88
C THR A 157 -9.01 -18.17 -4.55
N ARG A 158 -9.53 -17.41 -5.51
CA ARG A 158 -10.69 -16.53 -5.31
C ARG A 158 -11.92 -17.32 -4.88
N GLY A 159 -12.55 -16.84 -3.81
CA GLY A 159 -13.89 -17.25 -3.43
C GLY A 159 -14.97 -16.46 -4.17
N ARG A 160 -16.22 -16.83 -3.96
CA ARG A 160 -17.37 -16.15 -4.58
C ARG A 160 -17.55 -14.71 -4.08
N SER A 161 -17.12 -14.43 -2.88
CA SER A 161 -17.20 -13.11 -2.23
C SER A 161 -15.97 -12.24 -2.46
N TYR A 162 -15.03 -12.69 -3.29
CA TYR A 162 -13.85 -11.90 -3.60
C TYR A 162 -14.25 -10.64 -4.39
N ALA A 163 -13.94 -9.49 -3.82
CA ALA A 163 -14.17 -8.19 -4.43
C ALA A 163 -12.84 -7.42 -4.38
N PRO A 164 -12.14 -7.26 -5.50
CA PRO A 164 -10.90 -6.50 -5.54
C PRO A 164 -11.17 -5.02 -5.28
N SER A 165 -10.20 -4.35 -4.68
CA SER A 165 -10.24 -2.89 -4.46
C SER A 165 -10.28 -2.14 -5.79
N ASP A 166 -9.54 -2.63 -6.78
CA ASP A 166 -9.60 -2.21 -8.19
C ASP A 166 -9.92 -3.43 -9.07
N PRO A 167 -11.06 -3.43 -9.78
CA PRO A 167 -11.43 -4.55 -10.66
C PRO A 167 -10.43 -4.85 -11.77
N GLY A 168 -9.68 -3.85 -12.23
CA GLY A 168 -8.66 -3.99 -13.28
C GLY A 168 -7.35 -4.58 -12.77
N GLU A 169 -7.04 -4.41 -11.48
CA GLU A 169 -5.74 -4.71 -10.90
C GLU A 169 -5.81 -5.50 -9.57
N PRO A 170 -6.45 -6.66 -9.55
CA PRO A 170 -6.62 -7.46 -8.34
C PRO A 170 -5.30 -8.06 -7.84
N LEU A 171 -5.16 -8.25 -6.52
CA LEU A 171 -4.04 -9.01 -5.93
C LEU A 171 -4.12 -10.50 -6.25
N ALA A 172 -5.30 -11.10 -6.11
CA ALA A 172 -5.53 -12.47 -6.50
C ALA A 172 -6.11 -12.53 -7.91
N HIS A 173 -5.50 -13.27 -8.81
CA HIS A 173 -6.01 -13.52 -10.17
C HIS A 173 -7.00 -14.68 -10.19
N GLN A 174 -7.61 -14.95 -11.35
CA GLN A 174 -8.35 -16.21 -11.54
C GLN A 174 -7.36 -17.38 -11.50
N GLY A 175 -7.76 -18.49 -10.86
CA GLY A 175 -6.87 -19.60 -10.58
C GLY A 175 -6.06 -19.40 -9.30
N ARG A 176 -4.89 -20.03 -9.26
CA ARG A 176 -4.01 -20.01 -8.08
C ARG A 176 -3.09 -18.79 -8.14
N THR A 177 -2.98 -18.08 -7.03
CA THR A 177 -2.07 -16.93 -6.89
C THR A 177 -1.21 -17.12 -5.65
N LEU A 178 0.11 -17.02 -5.79
CA LEU A 178 1.02 -16.96 -4.66
C LEU A 178 0.98 -15.55 -4.08
N ILE A 179 0.84 -15.43 -2.75
CA ILE A 179 0.79 -14.18 -2.01
C ILE A 179 1.81 -14.22 -0.88
N ARG A 180 2.52 -13.10 -0.68
CA ARG A 180 3.38 -12.87 0.51
C ARG A 180 2.94 -11.62 1.22
N ILE A 181 2.71 -11.72 2.54
CA ILE A 181 2.38 -10.59 3.40
C ILE A 181 3.52 -10.38 4.39
N ASP A 182 4.12 -9.19 4.43
CA ASP A 182 5.17 -8.84 5.41
C ASP A 182 4.60 -8.90 6.84
N ALA A 183 5.23 -9.66 7.70
CA ALA A 183 4.75 -9.90 9.07
C ALA A 183 4.79 -8.62 9.93
N GLY A 184 5.75 -7.74 9.68
CA GLY A 184 5.89 -6.48 10.40
C GLY A 184 4.84 -5.45 10.03
N THR A 185 4.54 -5.28 8.74
CA THR A 185 3.71 -4.18 8.22
C THR A 185 2.32 -4.60 7.76
N GLY A 186 2.10 -5.88 7.43
CA GLY A 186 0.86 -6.35 6.83
C GLY A 186 0.71 -5.99 5.34
N VAL A 187 1.74 -5.43 4.72
CA VAL A 187 1.80 -5.11 3.28
C VAL A 187 1.93 -6.39 2.47
N CYS A 188 1.23 -6.48 1.35
CA CYS A 188 1.43 -7.54 0.37
C CYS A 188 2.70 -7.27 -0.43
N VAL A 189 3.79 -7.95 -0.05
CA VAL A 189 5.10 -7.73 -0.65
C VAL A 189 5.34 -8.53 -1.92
N ALA A 190 4.49 -9.50 -2.21
CA ALA A 190 4.49 -10.19 -3.50
C ALA A 190 3.11 -10.78 -3.82
N SER A 191 2.73 -10.69 -5.07
CA SER A 191 1.68 -11.51 -5.67
C SER A 191 2.19 -12.08 -7.00
N GLN A 192 1.79 -13.31 -7.31
CA GLN A 192 2.11 -13.93 -8.59
C GLN A 192 1.04 -14.94 -8.98
N SER A 193 0.38 -14.70 -10.09
CA SER A 193 -0.50 -15.70 -10.71
C SER A 193 0.31 -16.91 -11.15
N LEU A 194 -0.12 -18.10 -10.76
CA LEU A 194 0.61 -19.35 -11.02
C LEU A 194 0.13 -20.07 -12.26
N ASP A 195 -1.09 -19.80 -12.69
CA ASP A 195 -1.75 -20.52 -13.79
C ASP A 195 -2.67 -19.63 -14.63
N GLY A 196 -3.20 -20.19 -15.73
CA GLY A 196 -4.09 -19.51 -16.64
C GLY A 196 -3.42 -18.42 -17.48
N ASP A 197 -4.26 -17.59 -18.13
CA ASP A 197 -3.83 -16.50 -19.04
C ASP A 197 -3.11 -15.35 -18.29
N THR A 198 -3.19 -15.35 -16.99
CA THR A 198 -2.53 -14.35 -16.13
C THR A 198 -1.25 -14.86 -15.49
N SER A 199 -0.79 -16.08 -15.86
CA SER A 199 0.42 -16.67 -15.28
C SER A 199 1.61 -15.71 -15.33
N GLY A 200 2.30 -15.55 -14.20
CA GLY A 200 3.40 -14.61 -14.04
C GLY A 200 3.01 -13.16 -13.75
N LYS A 201 1.72 -12.77 -13.92
CA LYS A 201 1.26 -11.43 -13.53
C LYS A 201 1.21 -11.28 -12.02
N GLY A 202 1.47 -10.06 -11.56
CA GLY A 202 1.47 -9.72 -10.15
C GLY A 202 2.38 -8.55 -9.84
N HIS A 203 2.96 -8.53 -8.65
CA HIS A 203 3.95 -7.52 -8.26
C HIS A 203 5.00 -8.11 -7.30
N TRP A 204 6.05 -7.34 -7.13
CA TRP A 204 7.08 -7.52 -6.12
C TRP A 204 7.34 -6.17 -5.45
N LEU A 205 7.46 -6.17 -4.13
CA LEU A 205 7.70 -4.99 -3.32
C LEU A 205 8.76 -5.31 -2.26
N LYS A 206 9.81 -4.49 -2.21
CA LYS A 206 10.86 -4.57 -1.20
C LYS A 206 10.76 -3.40 -0.24
N ILE A 207 10.50 -3.67 1.02
CA ILE A 207 10.47 -2.66 2.07
C ILE A 207 11.92 -2.29 2.43
N LEU A 208 12.23 -0.99 2.35
CA LEU A 208 13.53 -0.42 2.66
C LEU A 208 13.54 0.31 4.00
N GLY A 209 12.40 0.84 4.45
CA GLY A 209 12.26 1.54 5.71
C GLY A 209 10.82 1.61 6.17
N VAL A 210 10.59 1.58 7.48
CA VAL A 210 9.28 1.64 8.13
C VAL A 210 9.34 2.68 9.22
N ASP A 211 8.33 3.57 9.26
CA ASP A 211 8.20 4.65 10.24
C ASP A 211 9.42 5.60 10.30
N GLU A 212 10.11 5.74 9.15
CA GLU A 212 11.15 6.74 8.99
C GLU A 212 10.52 8.14 8.96
N TYR A 213 11.20 9.12 9.57
CA TYR A 213 10.79 10.51 9.49
C TYR A 213 10.96 11.04 8.06
N MET A 214 9.89 11.59 7.51
CA MET A 214 9.87 12.14 6.16
C MET A 214 9.39 13.59 6.20
N LEU A 215 10.23 14.51 5.72
CA LEU A 215 9.90 15.93 5.61
C LEU A 215 8.85 16.18 4.52
N ASP A 216 8.06 17.23 4.66
CA ASP A 216 7.08 17.65 3.65
C ASP A 216 7.74 17.97 2.31
N ASP A 217 8.91 18.56 2.33
CA ASP A 217 9.69 18.92 1.13
C ASP A 217 10.03 17.71 0.24
N LEU A 218 10.10 16.49 0.83
CA LEU A 218 10.30 15.27 0.07
C LEU A 218 9.18 15.02 -0.95
N PHE A 219 7.97 15.45 -0.64
CA PHE A 219 6.77 15.20 -1.45
C PHE A 219 6.41 16.37 -2.38
N VAL A 220 7.22 17.44 -2.40
CA VAL A 220 7.02 18.56 -3.30
C VAL A 220 7.70 18.26 -4.64
N ALA A 221 6.96 18.38 -5.75
CA ALA A 221 7.47 18.06 -7.09
C ALA A 221 8.57 19.03 -7.57
N GLU A 222 8.51 20.28 -7.15
CA GLU A 222 9.54 21.27 -7.42
C GLU A 222 10.30 21.57 -6.13
N SER A 223 11.58 21.17 -6.06
CA SER A 223 12.46 21.79 -5.10
C SER A 223 12.51 23.28 -5.48
N MET A 224 12.08 24.16 -4.59
CA MET A 224 12.39 25.59 -4.77
C MET A 224 13.91 25.67 -4.98
N ASN A 225 14.32 26.02 -6.19
CA ASN A 225 15.71 26.25 -6.49
C ASN A 225 16.11 27.48 -5.67
N LEU A 226 16.69 27.28 -4.50
CA LEU A 226 17.25 28.33 -3.64
C LEU A 226 18.27 29.19 -4.38
N THR A 227 18.73 28.79 -5.58
CA THR A 227 19.53 29.57 -6.48
C THR A 227 18.81 30.77 -7.12
N ASP A 228 17.48 30.77 -7.18
CA ASP A 228 16.72 31.89 -7.75
C ASP A 228 16.54 33.05 -6.77
N VAL A 229 16.65 32.84 -5.49
CA VAL A 229 16.59 33.93 -4.49
C VAL A 229 17.75 34.89 -4.65
N ARG A 230 18.93 34.43 -5.08
CA ARG A 230 20.09 35.30 -5.35
C ARG A 230 19.94 36.16 -6.60
N ARG A 231 19.06 35.83 -7.52
CA ARG A 231 18.79 36.61 -8.73
C ARG A 231 17.81 37.77 -8.49
N HIS A 232 17.07 37.75 -7.39
CA HIS A 232 16.03 38.74 -7.10
C HIS A 232 16.37 39.69 -5.96
N ILE A 233 17.52 39.53 -5.27
CA ILE A 233 18.01 40.45 -4.26
C ILE A 233 19.28 41.08 -4.80
N SER A 234 19.14 42.24 -5.42
CA SER A 234 20.28 43.11 -5.71
C SER A 234 20.81 43.68 -4.38
N TRP A 235 21.89 43.09 -3.87
CA TRP A 235 22.62 43.65 -2.76
C TRP A 235 23.50 44.82 -3.31
N ASP A 236 22.94 46.02 -3.37
CA ASP A 236 23.73 47.24 -3.55
C ASP A 236 24.38 47.54 -2.19
N ILE A 237 25.57 46.99 -1.95
CA ILE A 237 26.44 47.45 -0.88
C ILE A 237 27.17 48.67 -1.47
N GLY A 238 26.60 49.87 -1.26
CA GLY A 238 27.28 51.10 -1.58
C GLY A 238 28.66 51.13 -0.89
N PRO A 239 29.67 51.77 -1.52
CA PRO A 239 31.01 51.85 -0.94
C PRO A 239 30.95 52.61 0.41
N ALA A 240 31.52 51.97 1.45
CA ALA A 240 31.73 52.62 2.75
C ALA A 240 32.59 53.85 2.56
N ALA A 241 32.08 55.02 2.98
CA ALA A 241 32.82 56.29 3.05
C ALA A 241 33.81 56.27 4.23
#